data_57e4c330354777b8e6fab0ee353b1500
#
_entry.id   57e4c330354777b8e6fab0ee353b1500
#
_cell.length_a   1.000
_cell.length_b   1.000
_cell.length_c   1.000
_cell.angle_alpha   90.00
_cell.angle_beta   90.00
_cell.angle_gamma   90.00
#
_symmetry.space_group_name_H-M   'P 1'
#
loop_
_entity.id
_entity.type
_entity.pdbx_description
1 polymer ?
#
loop_
_entity_poly.entity_id
_entity_poly.type
_entity_poly.pdbx_seq_one_letter_code
_entity_poly.pdbx_strand_id
1 'polypeptide(L)'
;MNTLLLVTLAAVTAPSLGHEILWGSCPSVKPVADFDMERFSGLWYVIEKFDNDERCVTWNISKGSDSNTWVLLERKATGFLSTVGLDQDDLHTATITLDPGRPGVMSISWRLNIVGSYRMTVHSTDYDHFAGAFECQQVAFFQRQQATVLSRKPNLQIDLRQMARLDRKDIRVEYYRPVSHGGCGYEDTAISAGAGSGDPGPLGGGPSPANFGDFIQ
;
A
#
# COMPACT_ATOMS: atom_id res chain seq x y z
N MET A 1 -2.31 2.25 -60.66
CA MET A 1 -2.06 1.20 -59.64
C MET A 1 -1.98 1.90 -58.32
N ASN A 2 -3.13 2.01 -57.61
CA ASN A 2 -3.20 2.70 -56.32
C ASN A 2 -3.04 1.66 -55.20
N THR A 3 -1.90 1.71 -54.54
CA THR A 3 -1.66 0.89 -53.35
C THR A 3 -2.24 1.60 -52.17
N LEU A 4 -3.42 1.19 -51.72
CA LEU A 4 -4.06 1.65 -50.51
C LEU A 4 -3.28 1.06 -49.32
N LEU A 5 -2.53 1.93 -48.61
CA LEU A 5 -1.86 1.58 -47.38
C LEU A 5 -2.91 1.56 -46.26
N LEU A 6 -3.42 0.36 -45.93
CA LEU A 6 -4.24 0.12 -44.73
C LEU A 6 -3.35 0.18 -43.50
N VAL A 7 -3.31 1.35 -42.84
CA VAL A 7 -2.80 1.47 -41.50
C VAL A 7 -3.84 0.89 -40.54
N THR A 8 -3.67 -0.36 -40.19
CA THR A 8 -4.41 -0.99 -39.10
C THR A 8 -3.90 -0.37 -37.78
N LEU A 9 -4.68 0.55 -37.23
CA LEU A 9 -4.49 1.06 -35.86
C LEU A 9 -4.79 -0.09 -34.90
N ALA A 10 -3.77 -0.85 -34.54
CA ALA A 10 -3.87 -1.80 -33.44
C ALA A 10 -4.13 -1.00 -32.16
N ALA A 11 -5.36 -1.00 -31.68
CA ALA A 11 -5.68 -0.55 -30.34
C ALA A 11 -4.95 -1.48 -29.37
N VAL A 12 -3.79 -1.03 -28.91
CA VAL A 12 -3.09 -1.67 -27.79
C VAL A 12 -3.95 -1.41 -26.58
N THR A 13 -4.77 -2.37 -26.20
CA THR A 13 -5.40 -2.42 -24.89
C THR A 13 -4.27 -2.67 -23.88
N ALA A 14 -3.63 -1.59 -23.42
CA ALA A 14 -2.72 -1.70 -22.31
C ALA A 14 -3.51 -2.23 -21.10
N PRO A 15 -3.01 -3.25 -20.39
CA PRO A 15 -3.64 -3.67 -19.15
C PRO A 15 -3.71 -2.46 -18.23
N SER A 16 -4.88 -2.23 -17.67
CA SER A 16 -5.12 -1.20 -16.66
C SER A 16 -4.19 -1.45 -15.47
N LEU A 17 -3.21 -0.59 -15.30
CA LEU A 17 -2.22 -0.68 -14.21
C LEU A 17 -2.73 0.02 -12.95
N GLY A 18 -4.03 -0.07 -12.67
CA GLY A 18 -4.63 0.51 -11.48
C GLY A 18 -4.54 2.04 -11.40
N HIS A 19 -4.46 2.72 -12.55
CA HIS A 19 -4.40 4.17 -12.63
C HIS A 19 -5.39 4.68 -13.68
N GLU A 20 -6.19 5.67 -13.32
CA GLU A 20 -7.05 6.36 -14.27
C GLU A 20 -6.24 7.35 -15.11
N ILE A 21 -6.35 7.21 -16.44
CA ILE A 21 -5.71 8.12 -17.40
C ILE A 21 -6.76 9.11 -17.89
N LEU A 22 -6.55 10.38 -17.58
CA LEU A 22 -7.46 11.46 -17.91
C LEU A 22 -6.76 12.53 -18.75
N TRP A 23 -7.54 13.25 -19.54
CA TRP A 23 -7.05 14.43 -20.25
C TRP A 23 -6.96 15.62 -19.28
N GLY A 24 -5.90 16.41 -19.39
CA GLY A 24 -5.71 17.64 -18.62
C GLY A 24 -4.54 17.56 -17.64
N SER A 25 -4.53 18.48 -16.68
CA SER A 25 -3.47 18.60 -15.68
C SER A 25 -3.86 17.97 -14.36
N CYS A 26 -2.86 17.49 -13.63
CA CYS A 26 -3.05 16.98 -12.27
C CYS A 26 -3.79 17.97 -11.37
N PRO A 27 -4.86 17.55 -10.71
CA PRO A 27 -5.58 18.41 -9.78
C PRO A 27 -4.71 18.79 -8.58
N SER A 28 -4.95 19.99 -8.04
CA SER A 28 -4.31 20.40 -6.79
C SER A 28 -5.12 19.88 -5.62
N VAL A 29 -4.58 18.90 -4.90
CA VAL A 29 -5.17 18.33 -3.69
C VAL A 29 -4.50 18.97 -2.47
N LYS A 30 -5.32 19.46 -1.53
CA LYS A 30 -4.83 20.05 -0.29
C LYS A 30 -4.32 18.94 0.64
N PRO A 31 -3.07 18.98 1.12
CA PRO A 31 -2.58 18.03 2.10
C PRO A 31 -3.23 18.23 3.46
N VAL A 32 -3.18 17.20 4.30
CA VAL A 32 -3.49 17.34 5.72
C VAL A 32 -2.51 18.33 6.37
N ALA A 33 -3.02 19.15 7.29
CA ALA A 33 -2.18 20.12 8.02
C ALA A 33 -1.19 19.38 8.94
N ASP A 34 -0.02 19.97 9.12
CA ASP A 34 1.01 19.51 10.08
C ASP A 34 1.33 18.02 9.94
N PHE A 35 1.47 17.56 8.69
CA PHE A 35 1.74 16.16 8.39
C PHE A 35 3.07 15.68 8.99
N ASP A 36 2.99 14.58 9.73
CA ASP A 36 4.12 13.92 10.37
C ASP A 36 4.41 12.57 9.69
N MET A 37 5.52 12.49 8.99
CA MET A 37 5.91 11.29 8.25
C MET A 37 6.37 10.14 9.18
N GLU A 38 6.94 10.44 10.34
CA GLU A 38 7.30 9.40 11.32
C GLU A 38 6.04 8.69 11.85
N ARG A 39 5.00 9.45 12.17
CA ARG A 39 3.69 8.89 12.57
C ARG A 39 2.99 8.15 11.42
N PHE A 40 3.19 8.63 10.19
CA PHE A 40 2.59 8.02 9.00
C PHE A 40 3.29 6.72 8.62
N SER A 41 4.54 6.50 9.04
CA SER A 41 5.33 5.31 8.71
C SER A 41 4.74 4.01 9.28
N GLY A 42 5.33 2.88 8.91
CA GLY A 42 4.90 1.55 9.31
C GLY A 42 3.89 0.91 8.34
N LEU A 43 3.15 -0.06 8.84
CA LEU A 43 2.25 -0.89 8.04
C LEU A 43 0.90 -0.23 7.84
N TRP A 44 0.46 -0.21 6.58
CA TRP A 44 -0.88 0.16 6.12
C TRP A 44 -1.48 -0.95 5.25
N TYR A 45 -2.76 -1.20 5.41
CA TYR A 45 -3.57 -2.03 4.51
C TYR A 45 -4.28 -1.13 3.51
N VAL A 46 -4.18 -1.43 2.23
CA VAL A 46 -4.90 -0.72 1.18
C VAL A 46 -6.33 -1.24 1.13
N ILE A 47 -7.29 -0.47 1.60
CA ILE A 47 -8.71 -0.88 1.69
C ILE A 47 -9.44 -0.65 0.38
N GLU A 48 -9.14 0.45 -0.30
CA GLU A 48 -9.70 0.80 -1.60
C GLU A 48 -8.65 1.55 -2.42
N LYS A 49 -8.70 1.36 -3.72
CA LYS A 49 -7.92 2.15 -4.69
C LYS A 49 -8.66 2.22 -6.02
N PHE A 50 -8.27 3.15 -6.89
CA PHE A 50 -8.86 3.24 -8.21
C PHE A 50 -8.54 2.00 -9.03
N ASP A 51 -9.53 1.56 -9.82
CA ASP A 51 -9.42 0.50 -10.83
C ASP A 51 -8.66 -0.74 -10.32
N ASN A 52 -9.07 -1.23 -9.14
CA ASN A 52 -8.39 -2.32 -8.46
C ASN A 52 -8.92 -3.70 -8.85
N ASP A 53 -8.02 -4.60 -9.20
CA ASP A 53 -8.22 -6.05 -9.35
C ASP A 53 -7.29 -6.88 -8.45
N GLU A 54 -6.52 -6.21 -7.59
CA GLU A 54 -5.52 -6.82 -6.70
C GLU A 54 -6.13 -7.19 -5.34
N ARG A 55 -5.46 -8.11 -4.63
CA ARG A 55 -5.83 -8.58 -3.30
C ARG A 55 -4.65 -8.46 -2.35
N CYS A 56 -4.93 -8.45 -1.06
CA CYS A 56 -3.90 -8.49 -0.02
C CYS A 56 -2.87 -7.35 -0.13
N VAL A 57 -3.28 -6.18 -0.62
CA VAL A 57 -2.36 -5.06 -0.84
C VAL A 57 -2.00 -4.41 0.48
N THR A 58 -0.72 -4.35 0.79
CA THR A 58 -0.20 -3.65 1.95
C THR A 58 0.95 -2.74 1.57
N TRP A 59 1.10 -1.64 2.29
CA TRP A 59 2.22 -0.72 2.23
C TRP A 59 2.97 -0.75 3.55
N ASN A 60 4.26 -1.06 3.52
CA ASN A 60 5.13 -0.90 4.68
C ASN A 60 6.12 0.23 4.40
N ILE A 61 6.02 1.29 5.18
CA ILE A 61 6.80 2.51 4.98
C ILE A 61 7.85 2.59 6.09
N SER A 62 9.11 2.64 5.70
CA SER A 62 10.24 2.72 6.62
C SER A 62 11.18 3.87 6.23
N LYS A 63 12.00 4.34 7.18
CA LYS A 63 12.97 5.39 6.93
C LYS A 63 14.01 4.93 5.92
N GLY A 64 14.35 5.78 4.97
CA GLY A 64 15.41 5.57 4.01
C GLY A 64 16.80 5.88 4.57
N SER A 65 17.81 5.84 3.71
CA SER A 65 19.21 6.15 4.08
C SER A 65 19.43 7.64 4.36
N ASP A 66 18.64 8.49 3.72
CA ASP A 66 18.77 9.94 3.83
C ASP A 66 17.63 10.54 4.65
N SER A 67 17.86 11.70 5.26
CA SER A 67 16.92 12.35 6.19
C SER A 67 15.53 12.65 5.58
N ASN A 68 15.48 12.91 4.26
CA ASN A 68 14.25 13.26 3.54
C ASN A 68 13.68 12.10 2.71
N THR A 69 14.25 10.90 2.82
CA THR A 69 13.82 9.75 2.04
C THR A 69 13.22 8.66 2.91
N TRP A 70 12.23 7.98 2.33
CA TRP A 70 11.56 6.84 2.92
C TRP A 70 11.42 5.75 1.87
N VAL A 71 11.35 4.52 2.31
CA VAL A 71 11.14 3.35 1.46
C VAL A 71 9.73 2.85 1.68
N LEU A 72 8.98 2.72 0.60
CA LEU A 72 7.68 2.05 0.59
C LEU A 72 7.89 0.66 -0.02
N LEU A 73 7.52 -0.36 0.73
CA LEU A 73 7.40 -1.73 0.25
C LEU A 73 5.91 -2.04 0.08
N GLU A 74 5.47 -2.17 -1.15
CA GLU A 74 4.15 -2.68 -1.49
C GLU A 74 4.23 -4.19 -1.64
N ARG A 75 3.36 -4.91 -0.92
CA ARG A 75 3.10 -6.34 -1.10
C ARG A 75 1.68 -6.51 -1.61
N LYS A 76 1.49 -7.37 -2.59
CA LYS A 76 0.18 -7.71 -3.12
C LYS A 76 0.14 -9.17 -3.58
N ALA A 77 -1.04 -9.78 -3.53
CA ALA A 77 -1.29 -11.05 -4.17
C ALA A 77 -1.88 -10.78 -5.55
N THR A 78 -1.23 -11.30 -6.59
CA THR A 78 -1.67 -11.16 -7.97
C THR A 78 -1.95 -12.51 -8.61
N GLY A 79 -2.96 -12.55 -9.48
CA GLY A 79 -3.19 -13.60 -10.44
C GLY A 79 -4.12 -14.73 -10.01
N PHE A 80 -4.43 -15.59 -10.99
CA PHE A 80 -5.33 -16.74 -10.87
C PHE A 80 -4.88 -17.75 -9.80
N LEU A 81 -3.58 -17.86 -9.55
CA LEU A 81 -3.01 -18.80 -8.57
C LEU A 81 -3.33 -18.42 -7.13
N SER A 82 -3.60 -17.14 -6.84
CA SER A 82 -4.03 -16.69 -5.51
C SER A 82 -5.40 -17.26 -5.11
N THR A 83 -6.26 -17.58 -6.09
CA THR A 83 -7.58 -18.18 -5.83
C THR A 83 -7.50 -19.66 -5.41
N VAL A 84 -6.36 -20.30 -5.66
CA VAL A 84 -6.09 -21.71 -5.30
C VAL A 84 -5.05 -21.86 -4.18
N GLY A 85 -4.72 -20.74 -3.50
CA GLY A 85 -3.82 -20.75 -2.34
C GLY A 85 -2.33 -20.91 -2.69
N LEU A 86 -1.95 -20.67 -3.95
CA LEU A 86 -0.57 -20.60 -4.42
C LEU A 86 -0.18 -19.13 -4.54
N ASP A 87 -0.22 -18.42 -3.43
CA ASP A 87 0.12 -17.00 -3.38
C ASP A 87 1.60 -16.78 -3.70
N GLN A 88 1.87 -16.23 -4.87
CA GLN A 88 3.13 -15.56 -5.12
C GLN A 88 2.97 -14.10 -4.68
N ASP A 89 3.63 -13.75 -3.59
CA ASP A 89 3.74 -12.36 -3.15
C ASP A 89 4.52 -11.56 -4.20
N ASP A 90 3.86 -10.60 -4.78
CA ASP A 90 4.50 -9.64 -5.67
C ASP A 90 4.93 -8.44 -4.82
N LEU A 91 6.24 -8.20 -4.75
CA LEU A 91 6.85 -7.15 -3.94
C LEU A 91 7.37 -6.03 -4.82
N HIS A 92 6.82 -4.84 -4.62
CA HIS A 92 7.24 -3.62 -5.28
C HIS A 92 7.84 -2.64 -4.30
N THR A 93 8.97 -2.05 -4.68
CA THR A 93 9.64 -1.04 -3.86
C THR A 93 9.57 0.32 -4.54
N ALA A 94 9.22 1.34 -3.77
CA ALA A 94 9.29 2.74 -4.17
C ALA A 94 10.11 3.56 -3.18
N THR A 95 10.71 4.63 -3.67
CA THR A 95 11.33 5.66 -2.84
C THR A 95 10.37 6.82 -2.70
N ILE A 96 10.10 7.22 -1.47
CA ILE A 96 9.36 8.43 -1.13
C ILE A 96 10.39 9.52 -0.80
N THR A 97 10.25 10.68 -1.43
CA THR A 97 11.04 11.87 -1.12
C THR A 97 10.10 12.96 -0.65
N LEU A 98 10.32 13.47 0.56
CA LEU A 98 9.49 14.51 1.16
C LEU A 98 9.72 15.85 0.47
N ASP A 99 8.66 16.66 0.35
CA ASP A 99 8.75 18.07 -0.04
C ASP A 99 8.89 18.93 1.23
N PRO A 100 10.08 19.51 1.51
CA PRO A 100 10.31 20.26 2.75
C PRO A 100 9.40 21.49 2.91
N GLY A 101 8.91 22.04 1.79
CA GLY A 101 8.05 23.23 1.77
C GLY A 101 6.55 22.91 1.89
N ARG A 102 6.16 21.64 1.76
CA ARG A 102 4.75 21.23 1.75
C ARG A 102 4.56 19.91 2.47
N PRO A 103 4.48 19.92 3.81
CA PRO A 103 4.18 18.72 4.58
C PRO A 103 2.94 17.99 4.03
N GLY A 104 2.99 16.66 3.93
CA GLY A 104 1.93 15.84 3.34
C GLY A 104 1.94 15.75 1.81
N VAL A 105 2.85 16.47 1.14
CA VAL A 105 3.13 16.31 -0.30
C VAL A 105 4.50 15.67 -0.46
N MET A 106 4.59 14.63 -1.27
CA MET A 106 5.83 13.89 -1.50
C MET A 106 5.92 13.39 -2.93
N SER A 107 7.13 13.10 -3.37
CA SER A 107 7.41 12.42 -4.63
C SER A 107 7.58 10.93 -4.37
N ILE A 108 6.86 10.09 -5.10
CA ILE A 108 6.98 8.64 -5.02
C ILE A 108 7.54 8.10 -6.34
N SER A 109 8.64 7.39 -6.27
CA SER A 109 9.34 6.84 -7.42
C SER A 109 9.39 5.32 -7.34
N TRP A 110 8.62 4.65 -8.19
CA TRP A 110 8.61 3.20 -8.31
C TRP A 110 9.79 2.72 -9.13
N ARG A 111 10.43 1.66 -8.71
CA ARG A 111 11.68 1.15 -9.30
C ARG A 111 11.56 0.82 -10.80
N LEU A 112 10.38 0.41 -11.26
CA LEU A 112 10.14 0.04 -12.66
C LEU A 112 9.42 1.12 -13.47
N ASN A 113 9.15 2.29 -12.89
CA ASN A 113 8.46 3.36 -13.58
C ASN A 113 9.41 4.22 -14.41
N ILE A 114 9.50 3.93 -15.70
CA ILE A 114 10.35 4.67 -16.65
C ILE A 114 9.81 6.07 -16.99
N VAL A 115 8.55 6.37 -16.63
CA VAL A 115 7.91 7.67 -16.92
C VAL A 115 8.22 8.71 -15.83
N GLY A 116 8.85 8.30 -14.73
CA GLY A 116 9.25 9.17 -13.63
C GLY A 116 8.42 9.00 -12.36
N SER A 117 8.50 9.99 -11.46
CA SER A 117 7.84 9.94 -10.17
C SER A 117 6.40 10.44 -10.21
N TYR A 118 5.60 9.98 -9.28
CA TYR A 118 4.27 10.52 -8.97
C TYR A 118 4.38 11.55 -7.85
N ARG A 119 3.51 12.55 -7.90
CA ARG A 119 3.25 13.39 -6.74
C ARG A 119 2.18 12.73 -5.90
N MET A 120 2.50 12.32 -4.68
CA MET A 120 1.56 11.81 -3.71
C MET A 120 1.21 12.90 -2.70
N THR A 121 -0.07 13.00 -2.37
CA THR A 121 -0.59 13.92 -1.36
C THR A 121 -1.41 13.11 -0.36
N VAL A 122 -1.03 13.14 0.91
CA VAL A 122 -1.87 12.64 2.00
C VAL A 122 -2.85 13.75 2.36
N HIS A 123 -4.12 13.57 2.04
CA HIS A 123 -5.13 14.60 2.20
C HIS A 123 -5.97 14.46 3.48
N SER A 124 -5.96 13.27 4.09
CA SER A 124 -6.64 12.99 5.35
C SER A 124 -5.93 11.86 6.08
N THR A 125 -5.83 11.95 7.40
CA THR A 125 -5.35 10.86 8.27
C THR A 125 -5.56 11.24 9.73
N ASP A 126 -5.78 10.24 10.58
CA ASP A 126 -5.62 10.31 12.04
C ASP A 126 -4.34 9.58 12.50
N TYR A 127 -3.58 8.98 11.55
CA TYR A 127 -2.37 8.17 11.73
C TYR A 127 -2.60 6.79 12.36
N ASP A 128 -3.62 6.64 13.20
CA ASP A 128 -3.84 5.46 14.05
C ASP A 128 -4.86 4.48 13.47
N HIS A 129 -5.77 4.96 12.59
CA HIS A 129 -6.83 4.12 12.03
C HIS A 129 -6.88 4.18 10.50
N PHE A 130 -6.84 5.39 9.92
CA PHE A 130 -7.03 5.57 8.49
C PHE A 130 -6.13 6.63 7.87
N ALA A 131 -5.98 6.56 6.55
CA ALA A 131 -5.46 7.64 5.73
C ALA A 131 -6.07 7.62 4.33
N GLY A 132 -6.13 8.80 3.71
CA GLY A 132 -6.44 9.00 2.31
C GLY A 132 -5.24 9.60 1.58
N ALA A 133 -4.78 8.93 0.54
CA ALA A 133 -3.69 9.38 -0.30
C ALA A 133 -4.15 9.55 -1.76
N PHE A 134 -3.60 10.54 -2.43
CA PHE A 134 -3.85 10.79 -3.84
C PHE A 134 -2.53 10.95 -4.58
N GLU A 135 -2.35 10.16 -5.61
CA GLU A 135 -1.17 10.20 -6.48
C GLU A 135 -1.56 10.73 -7.85
N CYS A 136 -0.74 11.60 -8.40
CA CYS A 136 -0.92 12.06 -9.77
C CYS A 136 0.42 12.27 -10.46
N GLN A 137 0.47 11.80 -11.71
CA GLN A 137 1.61 12.00 -12.60
C GLN A 137 1.14 12.70 -13.87
N GLN A 138 1.79 13.82 -14.20
CA GLN A 138 1.57 14.53 -15.45
C GLN A 138 2.40 13.89 -16.55
N VAL A 139 1.77 13.50 -17.65
CA VAL A 139 2.42 12.94 -18.84
C VAL A 139 1.92 13.71 -20.07
N ALA A 140 2.68 14.70 -20.52
CA ALA A 140 2.28 15.63 -21.59
C ALA A 140 0.90 16.24 -21.33
N PHE A 141 -0.11 15.95 -22.14
CA PHE A 141 -1.47 16.45 -22.05
C PHE A 141 -2.39 15.54 -21.23
N PHE A 142 -1.88 14.43 -20.72
CA PHE A 142 -2.61 13.47 -19.92
C PHE A 142 -2.11 13.48 -18.48
N GLN A 143 -2.94 13.02 -17.60
CA GLN A 143 -2.62 12.76 -16.21
C GLN A 143 -2.99 11.32 -15.85
N ARG A 144 -2.17 10.71 -15.01
CA ARG A 144 -2.46 9.40 -14.39
C ARG A 144 -2.78 9.64 -12.94
N GLN A 145 -3.96 9.22 -12.51
CA GLN A 145 -4.44 9.41 -11.15
C GLN A 145 -4.58 8.07 -10.43
N GLN A 146 -4.28 8.09 -9.15
CA GLN A 146 -4.56 7.02 -8.21
C GLN A 146 -5.02 7.63 -6.89
N ALA A 147 -6.18 7.22 -6.38
CA ALA A 147 -6.58 7.53 -5.02
C ALA A 147 -6.67 6.24 -4.21
N THR A 148 -6.18 6.30 -2.99
CA THR A 148 -6.00 5.14 -2.12
C THR A 148 -6.55 5.43 -0.74
N VAL A 149 -7.36 4.51 -0.21
CA VAL A 149 -7.83 4.49 1.17
C VAL A 149 -7.00 3.47 1.94
N LEU A 150 -6.36 3.93 2.99
CA LEU A 150 -5.46 3.15 3.85
C LEU A 150 -6.08 2.93 5.22
N SER A 151 -5.75 1.80 5.85
CA SER A 151 -6.12 1.47 7.22
C SER A 151 -4.95 0.80 7.95
N ARG A 152 -4.88 0.98 9.27
CA ARG A 152 -3.96 0.22 10.14
C ARG A 152 -4.44 -1.23 10.39
N LYS A 153 -5.65 -1.57 9.95
CA LYS A 153 -6.22 -2.93 10.04
C LYS A 153 -6.70 -3.39 8.67
N PRO A 154 -6.81 -4.70 8.43
CA PRO A 154 -7.28 -5.23 7.13
C PRO A 154 -8.76 -4.91 6.83
N ASN A 155 -9.43 -4.22 7.70
CA ASN A 155 -10.79 -3.70 7.53
C ASN A 155 -10.88 -2.26 8.03
N LEU A 156 -11.86 -1.51 7.54
CA LEU A 156 -12.10 -0.12 7.94
C LEU A 156 -13.60 0.13 8.05
N GLN A 157 -14.01 0.83 9.11
CA GLN A 157 -15.40 1.23 9.31
C GLN A 157 -15.85 2.17 8.18
N ILE A 158 -17.15 2.15 7.85
CA ILE A 158 -17.68 2.88 6.69
C ILE A 158 -17.50 4.39 6.82
N ASP A 159 -17.72 4.95 8.00
CA ASP A 159 -17.54 6.38 8.28
C ASP A 159 -16.07 6.81 8.09
N LEU A 160 -15.10 6.08 8.64
CA LEU A 160 -13.68 6.34 8.45
C LEU A 160 -13.25 6.18 6.98
N ARG A 161 -13.85 5.20 6.28
CA ARG A 161 -13.64 5.01 4.84
C ARG A 161 -14.10 6.22 4.04
N GLN A 162 -15.26 6.79 4.37
CA GLN A 162 -15.77 8.01 3.73
C GLN A 162 -14.86 9.21 4.01
N MET A 163 -14.33 9.36 5.22
CA MET A 163 -13.37 10.41 5.56
C MET A 163 -12.03 10.27 4.81
N ALA A 164 -11.63 9.04 4.50
CA ALA A 164 -10.42 8.74 3.74
C ALA A 164 -10.57 8.89 2.22
N ARG A 165 -11.81 8.87 1.70
CA ARG A 165 -12.05 9.09 0.27
C ARG A 165 -11.96 10.57 -0.09
N LEU A 166 -11.43 10.82 -1.27
CA LEU A 166 -11.35 12.17 -1.83
C LEU A 166 -12.53 12.36 -2.78
N ASP A 167 -13.58 13.07 -2.32
CA ASP A 167 -14.74 13.40 -3.12
C ASP A 167 -14.64 14.83 -3.68
N ARG A 168 -14.32 14.91 -4.97
CA ARG A 168 -14.18 16.17 -5.72
C ARG A 168 -14.69 15.98 -7.14
N LYS A 169 -15.11 17.07 -7.79
CA LYS A 169 -15.62 17.07 -9.18
C LYS A 169 -14.62 16.53 -10.22
N ASP A 170 -13.32 16.68 -9.95
CA ASP A 170 -12.20 16.26 -10.79
C ASP A 170 -11.60 14.92 -10.37
N ILE A 171 -12.17 14.29 -9.33
CA ILE A 171 -11.76 12.98 -8.79
C ILE A 171 -13.03 12.19 -8.50
N ARG A 172 -13.24 11.13 -9.25
CA ARG A 172 -14.50 10.41 -9.23
C ARG A 172 -14.51 9.29 -8.19
N VAL A 173 -15.42 9.37 -7.25
CA VAL A 173 -15.60 8.34 -6.21
C VAL A 173 -16.00 6.98 -6.77
N GLU A 174 -16.63 6.95 -7.95
CA GLU A 174 -17.01 5.71 -8.63
C GLU A 174 -15.83 4.86 -9.11
N TYR A 175 -14.63 5.41 -9.15
CA TYR A 175 -13.40 4.65 -9.50
C TYR A 175 -12.83 3.87 -8.34
N TYR A 176 -13.20 4.17 -7.09
CA TYR A 176 -12.76 3.36 -5.96
C TYR A 176 -13.29 1.93 -6.06
N ARG A 177 -12.38 0.98 -5.95
CA ARG A 177 -12.66 -0.47 -5.88
C ARG A 177 -12.11 -1.03 -4.59
N PRO A 178 -12.86 -1.89 -3.91
CA PRO A 178 -12.37 -2.52 -2.69
C PRO A 178 -11.21 -3.47 -2.97
N VAL A 179 -10.26 -3.51 -2.04
CA VAL A 179 -9.18 -4.50 -2.00
C VAL A 179 -9.59 -5.59 -1.01
N SER A 180 -9.62 -6.84 -1.47
CA SER A 180 -9.96 -7.98 -0.62
C SER A 180 -8.78 -8.37 0.27
N HIS A 181 -9.02 -8.51 1.56
CA HIS A 181 -8.06 -8.97 2.56
C HIS A 181 -8.40 -10.34 3.15
N GLY A 182 -9.42 -11.03 2.61
CA GLY A 182 -9.78 -12.38 3.06
C GLY A 182 -8.75 -13.43 2.64
N GLY A 183 -8.24 -14.21 3.59
CA GLY A 183 -7.27 -15.29 3.33
C GLY A 183 -5.85 -14.82 2.97
N CYS A 184 -5.43 -13.65 3.45
CA CYS A 184 -4.15 -13.05 3.08
C CYS A 184 -2.95 -13.47 3.96
N GLY A 185 -3.12 -14.35 4.94
CA GLY A 185 -2.01 -14.93 5.72
C GLY A 185 -1.17 -13.92 6.50
N TYR A 186 -1.74 -12.80 6.94
CA TYR A 186 -0.98 -11.76 7.65
C TYR A 186 -0.45 -12.21 9.02
N GLU A 187 -1.03 -13.26 9.61
CA GLU A 187 -0.64 -13.77 10.93
C GLU A 187 0.74 -14.42 10.92
N ASP A 188 1.14 -15.03 9.80
CA ASP A 188 2.44 -15.68 9.65
C ASP A 188 3.62 -14.67 9.58
N THR A 189 3.35 -13.45 9.16
CA THR A 189 4.36 -12.37 9.07
C THR A 189 4.63 -11.68 10.40
N ALA A 190 3.67 -11.69 11.35
CA ALA A 190 3.84 -11.07 12.66
C ALA A 190 4.79 -11.90 13.57
N ILE A 191 4.85 -13.22 13.37
CA ILE A 191 5.70 -14.12 14.15
C ILE A 191 7.18 -14.02 13.76
N SER A 192 7.47 -13.76 12.51
CA SER A 192 8.86 -13.63 12.01
C SER A 192 9.54 -12.29 12.34
N ALA A 193 8.78 -11.25 12.67
CA ALA A 193 9.32 -9.95 13.06
C ALA A 193 9.62 -9.83 14.57
N GLY A 194 9.12 -10.77 15.39
CA GLY A 194 9.31 -10.79 16.85
C GLY A 194 10.40 -11.75 17.36
N ALA A 195 11.02 -12.55 16.49
CA ALA A 195 12.03 -13.55 16.89
C ALA A 195 13.47 -13.06 16.63
N GLY A 196 13.87 -12.00 17.31
CA GLY A 196 15.24 -11.49 17.21
C GLY A 196 15.67 -10.74 18.46
N SER A 197 16.01 -11.47 19.51
CA SER A 197 16.97 -11.24 20.61
C SER A 197 16.43 -11.73 21.95
N GLY A 198 16.51 -13.03 22.16
CA GLY A 198 16.45 -13.65 23.48
C GLY A 198 17.74 -14.42 23.69
N ASP A 199 18.65 -13.85 24.47
CA ASP A 199 19.89 -14.41 24.96
C ASP A 199 19.62 -15.74 25.68
N PRO A 200 20.35 -16.85 25.41
CA PRO A 200 20.21 -18.08 26.16
C PRO A 200 20.92 -17.97 27.51
N GLY A 201 20.19 -17.65 28.57
CA GLY A 201 20.67 -17.76 29.95
C GLY A 201 20.88 -19.22 30.36
N PRO A 202 21.79 -19.50 31.33
CA PRO A 202 22.38 -20.81 31.58
C PRO A 202 21.43 -21.79 32.27
N LEU A 203 21.55 -23.06 31.85
CA LEU A 203 20.91 -24.23 32.41
C LEU A 203 21.23 -24.41 33.90
N GLY A 204 20.26 -24.23 34.75
CA GLY A 204 20.32 -24.54 36.18
C GLY A 204 19.47 -25.79 36.48
N GLY A 205 20.15 -26.74 37.16
CA GLY A 205 19.76 -28.12 37.39
C GLY A 205 18.40 -28.36 38.02
N GLY A 206 17.82 -29.50 37.69
CA GLY A 206 16.62 -30.07 38.27
C GLY A 206 16.85 -30.75 39.60
N PRO A 207 15.82 -31.03 40.35
CA PRO A 207 15.80 -32.17 41.25
C PRO A 207 14.82 -33.24 40.79
N SER A 208 15.27 -34.44 41.06
CA SER A 208 14.73 -35.77 40.85
C SER A 208 13.36 -36.05 41.52
N PRO A 209 12.61 -37.08 41.07
CA PRO A 209 11.27 -37.33 41.52
C PRO A 209 11.26 -38.10 42.86
N ALA A 210 10.36 -37.71 43.77
CA ALA A 210 10.06 -38.45 44.97
C ALA A 210 8.71 -39.13 44.86
N ASN A 211 8.78 -40.39 45.19
CA ASN A 211 7.87 -41.49 45.31
C ASN A 211 6.38 -41.26 45.66
N PHE A 212 5.61 -42.05 45.02
CA PHE A 212 4.28 -42.55 45.34
C PHE A 212 4.23 -43.29 46.67
N GLY A 213 3.18 -43.12 47.41
CA GLY A 213 2.81 -43.99 48.54
C GLY A 213 1.66 -43.46 49.35
N ASP A 214 0.54 -44.15 49.20
CA ASP A 214 -0.53 -44.41 50.17
C ASP A 214 -1.15 -43.32 51.06
N PHE A 215 -2.45 -43.14 50.96
CA PHE A 215 -3.34 -43.56 52.05
C PHE A 215 -4.81 -43.53 51.61
N ILE A 216 -5.43 -44.72 51.72
CA ILE A 216 -6.88 -45.02 51.81
C ILE A 216 -7.32 -44.67 53.23
N GLN A 217 -8.35 -43.90 53.38
CA GLN A 217 -9.56 -44.14 54.21
C GLN A 217 -10.59 -43.07 53.94
#